data_e0650543cbbf8120af89fb56aac013d5
#
_entry.id   e0650543cbbf8120af89fb56aac013d5
#
_cell.length_a   1.000
_cell.length_b   1.000
_cell.length_c   1.000
_cell.angle_alpha   90.00
_cell.angle_beta   90.00
_cell.angle_gamma   90.00
#
_symmetry.space_group_name_H-M   'P 1'
#
loop_
_entity.id
_entity.type
_entity.pdbx_description
1 polymer ?
#
loop_
_entity_poly.entity_id
_entity_poly.type
_entity_poly.pdbx_seq_one_letter_code
_entity_poly.pdbx_strand_id
1 'polypeptide(L)'
;MSLNFRDEHLPVAVAARDLKRARQFAAKFGISKAYGNYQDLANDPEVEIAYIGVTTTQHYKVATLMLNSGKHVLCEKALGVSLQQVKEMIALARSKNLFFMEAIWSRTFPIYHNLTSLIDAGCIGDVKHVFCTFGVGGNDAPEARLSKKSNGGGTLLDFGVYCIQMILLAFKGEKPKDISATAININENGVDTGLSVSMHFSNGGFATFNTDLRVTLHNRAIIGGTKGFIRVSSKVL
;
A
#
# COMPACT_ATOMS: atom_id res chain seq x y z
N MET A 1 -8.41 6.65 -12.33
CA MET A 1 -8.07 5.28 -12.80
C MET A 1 -8.32 5.25 -14.29
N SER A 2 -7.30 5.07 -15.10
CA SER A 2 -7.46 4.98 -16.55
C SER A 2 -7.93 3.56 -16.89
N LEU A 3 -9.13 3.44 -17.47
CA LEU A 3 -9.68 2.16 -17.97
C LEU A 3 -9.17 1.86 -19.39
N ASN A 4 -7.95 2.24 -19.72
CA ASN A 4 -7.37 2.08 -21.06
C ASN A 4 -7.02 0.62 -21.44
N PHE A 5 -7.23 -0.35 -20.52
CA PHE A 5 -6.99 -1.78 -20.74
C PHE A 5 -8.30 -2.57 -20.87
N ARG A 6 -9.33 -1.98 -21.53
CA ARG A 6 -10.66 -2.59 -21.69
C ARG A 6 -10.64 -3.89 -22.47
N ASP A 7 -9.63 -4.11 -23.29
CA ASP A 7 -9.51 -5.34 -24.08
C ASP A 7 -9.03 -6.54 -23.26
N GLU A 8 -8.36 -6.29 -22.12
CA GLU A 8 -7.83 -7.33 -21.23
C GLU A 8 -8.66 -7.49 -19.94
N HIS A 9 -9.33 -6.40 -19.48
CA HIS A 9 -10.08 -6.39 -18.23
C HIS A 9 -11.45 -5.73 -18.40
N LEU A 10 -12.50 -6.48 -18.11
CA LEU A 10 -13.86 -5.97 -18.14
C LEU A 10 -14.39 -5.68 -16.74
N PRO A 11 -14.65 -4.41 -16.38
CA PRO A 11 -15.33 -4.08 -15.14
C PRO A 11 -16.81 -4.46 -15.22
N VAL A 12 -17.17 -5.64 -14.67
CA VAL A 12 -18.54 -6.20 -14.77
C VAL A 12 -19.46 -5.71 -13.65
N ALA A 13 -18.92 -5.41 -12.49
CA ALA A 13 -19.71 -5.05 -11.32
C ALA A 13 -19.00 -4.05 -10.40
N VAL A 14 -19.79 -3.27 -9.67
CA VAL A 14 -19.32 -2.43 -8.56
C VAL A 14 -20.23 -2.59 -7.35
N ALA A 15 -19.66 -2.59 -6.16
CA ALA A 15 -20.41 -2.61 -4.91
C ALA A 15 -20.02 -1.44 -4.00
N ALA A 16 -20.99 -0.90 -3.30
CA ALA A 16 -20.80 0.05 -2.21
C ALA A 16 -21.82 -0.24 -1.10
N ARG A 17 -21.59 0.30 0.11
CA ARG A 17 -22.55 0.21 1.24
C ARG A 17 -23.86 0.95 0.97
N ASP A 18 -23.88 1.80 -0.05
CA ASP A 18 -25.03 2.57 -0.51
C ASP A 18 -25.23 2.28 -2.01
N LEU A 19 -26.38 1.68 -2.34
CA LEU A 19 -26.74 1.31 -3.70
C LEU A 19 -26.80 2.51 -4.64
N LYS A 20 -27.23 3.68 -4.16
CA LYS A 20 -27.30 4.91 -4.96
C LYS A 20 -25.91 5.31 -5.42
N ARG A 21 -24.91 5.28 -4.52
CA ARG A 21 -23.50 5.56 -4.85
C ARG A 21 -22.93 4.52 -5.81
N ALA A 22 -23.24 3.24 -5.61
CA ALA A 22 -22.82 2.19 -6.53
C ALA A 22 -23.37 2.42 -7.94
N ARG A 23 -24.67 2.74 -8.08
CA ARG A 23 -25.33 3.04 -9.37
C ARG A 23 -24.74 4.28 -10.05
N GLN A 24 -24.46 5.34 -9.29
CA GLN A 24 -23.82 6.56 -9.82
C GLN A 24 -22.41 6.26 -10.37
N PHE A 25 -21.64 5.46 -9.64
CA PHE A 25 -20.31 5.05 -10.09
C PHE A 25 -20.40 4.15 -11.33
N ALA A 26 -21.31 3.18 -11.33
CA ALA A 26 -21.54 2.29 -12.45
C ALA A 26 -21.90 3.07 -13.74
N ALA A 27 -22.84 4.01 -13.63
CA ALA A 27 -23.26 4.85 -14.75
C ALA A 27 -22.10 5.71 -15.29
N LYS A 28 -21.28 6.29 -14.38
CA LYS A 28 -20.12 7.12 -14.76
C LYS A 28 -19.05 6.35 -15.55
N PHE A 29 -18.86 5.06 -15.26
CA PHE A 29 -17.79 4.25 -15.84
C PHE A 29 -18.28 3.15 -16.80
N GLY A 30 -19.57 3.10 -17.09
CA GLY A 30 -20.18 2.11 -18.00
C GLY A 30 -20.11 0.69 -17.45
N ILE A 31 -20.25 0.52 -16.13
CA ILE A 31 -20.28 -0.79 -15.46
C ILE A 31 -21.72 -1.30 -15.46
N SER A 32 -21.93 -2.55 -15.87
CA SER A 32 -23.29 -3.09 -16.07
C SER A 32 -24.05 -3.38 -14.78
N LYS A 33 -23.35 -3.77 -13.70
CA LYS A 33 -23.98 -4.20 -12.46
C LYS A 33 -23.57 -3.33 -11.28
N ALA A 34 -24.52 -2.99 -10.40
CA ALA A 34 -24.30 -2.21 -9.19
C ALA A 34 -24.99 -2.85 -7.99
N TYR A 35 -24.22 -3.11 -6.93
CA TYR A 35 -24.68 -3.76 -5.71
C TYR A 35 -24.64 -2.81 -4.51
N GLY A 36 -25.64 -2.88 -3.63
CA GLY A 36 -25.74 -2.10 -2.38
C GLY A 36 -24.99 -2.71 -1.20
N ASN A 37 -24.38 -3.87 -1.39
CA ASN A 37 -23.57 -4.56 -0.39
C ASN A 37 -22.49 -5.42 -1.07
N TYR A 38 -21.49 -5.83 -0.31
CA TYR A 38 -20.35 -6.61 -0.86
C TYR A 38 -20.68 -8.09 -1.01
N GLN A 39 -21.70 -8.62 -0.30
CA GLN A 39 -22.09 -10.03 -0.40
C GLN A 39 -22.72 -10.34 -1.76
N ASP A 40 -23.54 -9.47 -2.29
CA ASP A 40 -24.17 -9.67 -3.61
C ASP A 40 -23.10 -9.67 -4.70
N LEU A 41 -22.08 -8.78 -4.63
CA LEU A 41 -20.96 -8.80 -5.56
C LEU A 41 -20.14 -10.10 -5.41
N ALA A 42 -19.91 -10.56 -4.18
CA ALA A 42 -19.17 -11.79 -3.93
C ALA A 42 -19.89 -13.03 -4.48
N ASN A 43 -21.23 -13.00 -4.51
CA ASN A 43 -22.04 -14.08 -5.06
C ASN A 43 -22.19 -14.04 -6.59
N ASP A 44 -21.80 -12.95 -7.26
CA ASP A 44 -21.91 -12.83 -8.72
C ASP A 44 -20.89 -13.75 -9.42
N PRO A 45 -21.34 -14.74 -10.23
CA PRO A 45 -20.44 -15.67 -10.91
C PRO A 45 -19.58 -15.01 -12.00
N GLU A 46 -19.98 -13.87 -12.55
CA GLU A 46 -19.21 -13.16 -13.58
C GLU A 46 -18.02 -12.39 -12.98
N VAL A 47 -17.98 -12.20 -11.67
CA VAL A 47 -16.84 -11.56 -10.98
C VAL A 47 -15.77 -12.61 -10.72
N GLU A 48 -14.65 -12.54 -11.42
CA GLU A 48 -13.49 -13.43 -11.23
C GLU A 48 -12.51 -12.86 -10.21
N ILE A 49 -12.24 -11.55 -10.28
CA ILE A 49 -11.32 -10.82 -9.41
C ILE A 49 -11.98 -9.58 -8.83
N ALA A 50 -11.77 -9.33 -7.55
CA ALA A 50 -12.24 -8.14 -6.85
C ALA A 50 -11.09 -7.18 -6.56
N TYR A 51 -11.19 -5.94 -7.07
CA TYR A 51 -10.35 -4.83 -6.61
C TYR A 51 -11.01 -4.18 -5.39
N ILE A 52 -10.30 -4.14 -4.27
CA ILE A 52 -10.81 -3.63 -2.99
C ILE A 52 -10.19 -2.27 -2.70
N GLY A 53 -11.01 -1.21 -2.83
CA GLY A 53 -10.64 0.20 -2.58
C GLY A 53 -11.46 0.84 -1.46
N VAL A 54 -11.81 0.08 -0.43
CA VAL A 54 -12.50 0.59 0.78
C VAL A 54 -11.49 1.22 1.75
N THR A 55 -11.92 1.71 2.91
CA THR A 55 -11.00 2.18 3.95
C THR A 55 -10.19 1.01 4.54
N THR A 56 -8.96 1.26 4.95
CA THR A 56 -8.01 0.23 5.41
C THR A 56 -8.58 -0.67 6.50
N THR A 57 -9.39 -0.12 7.42
CA THR A 57 -10.08 -0.91 8.46
C THR A 57 -11.08 -1.93 7.93
N GLN A 58 -11.54 -1.77 6.68
CA GLN A 58 -12.49 -2.69 6.05
C GLN A 58 -11.81 -3.72 5.13
N HIS A 59 -10.52 -3.57 4.83
CA HIS A 59 -9.79 -4.47 3.93
C HIS A 59 -9.94 -5.93 4.36
N TYR A 60 -9.65 -6.25 5.63
CA TYR A 60 -9.73 -7.61 6.17
C TYR A 60 -11.11 -8.23 5.94
N LYS A 61 -12.17 -7.52 6.33
CA LYS A 61 -13.54 -8.03 6.20
C LYS A 61 -13.93 -8.29 4.74
N VAL A 62 -13.65 -7.33 3.86
CA VAL A 62 -14.07 -7.41 2.46
C VAL A 62 -13.20 -8.41 1.69
N ALA A 63 -11.87 -8.42 1.91
CA ALA A 63 -10.97 -9.37 1.28
C ALA A 63 -11.29 -10.82 1.70
N THR A 64 -11.51 -11.06 2.98
CA THR A 64 -11.90 -12.38 3.49
C THR A 64 -13.22 -12.85 2.89
N LEU A 65 -14.20 -11.95 2.75
CA LEU A 65 -15.48 -12.25 2.08
C LEU A 65 -15.25 -12.70 0.63
N MET A 66 -14.48 -11.93 -0.17
CA MET A 66 -14.21 -12.24 -1.56
C MET A 66 -13.44 -13.55 -1.72
N LEU A 67 -12.39 -13.76 -0.92
CA LEU A 67 -11.61 -15.00 -0.92
C LEU A 67 -12.48 -16.21 -0.54
N ASN A 68 -13.37 -16.08 0.46
CA ASN A 68 -14.29 -17.16 0.83
C ASN A 68 -15.28 -17.50 -0.28
N SER A 69 -15.67 -16.53 -1.08
CA SER A 69 -16.54 -16.71 -2.25
C SER A 69 -15.78 -17.15 -3.53
N GLY A 70 -14.51 -17.53 -3.40
CA GLY A 70 -13.72 -18.04 -4.52
C GLY A 70 -13.22 -16.97 -5.49
N LYS A 71 -13.21 -15.69 -5.10
CA LYS A 71 -12.75 -14.60 -5.94
C LYS A 71 -11.27 -14.32 -5.71
N HIS A 72 -10.52 -14.08 -6.78
CA HIS A 72 -9.20 -13.47 -6.71
C HIS A 72 -9.30 -12.06 -6.14
N VAL A 73 -8.23 -11.55 -5.50
CA VAL A 73 -8.28 -10.25 -4.83
C VAL A 73 -7.02 -9.41 -5.10
N LEU A 74 -7.26 -8.19 -5.54
CA LEU A 74 -6.28 -7.09 -5.51
C LEU A 74 -6.78 -6.07 -4.47
N CYS A 75 -6.07 -5.93 -3.35
CA CYS A 75 -6.49 -5.08 -2.23
C CYS A 75 -5.60 -3.85 -2.09
N GLU A 76 -6.20 -2.68 -1.92
CA GLU A 76 -5.45 -1.44 -1.68
C GLU A 76 -4.50 -1.52 -0.48
N LYS A 77 -3.50 -0.70 -0.52
CA LYS A 77 -2.49 -0.50 0.54
C LYS A 77 -3.07 0.39 1.67
N ALA A 78 -2.62 0.32 2.90
CA ALA A 78 -1.94 -0.83 3.48
C ALA A 78 -2.89 -2.01 3.53
N LEU A 79 -2.36 -3.22 3.33
CA LEU A 79 -3.17 -4.43 3.18
C LEU A 79 -4.10 -4.70 4.36
N GLY A 80 -3.70 -4.31 5.55
CA GLY A 80 -4.51 -4.41 6.78
C GLY A 80 -3.95 -3.54 7.90
N VAL A 81 -4.72 -3.39 8.96
CA VAL A 81 -4.34 -2.59 10.13
C VAL A 81 -3.51 -3.36 11.16
N SER A 82 -3.32 -4.66 10.97
CA SER A 82 -2.48 -5.49 11.85
C SER A 82 -1.83 -6.64 11.09
N LEU A 83 -0.67 -7.08 11.60
CA LEU A 83 0.04 -8.24 11.07
C LEU A 83 -0.82 -9.52 11.10
N GLN A 84 -1.65 -9.69 12.14
CA GLN A 84 -2.52 -10.85 12.29
C GLN A 84 -3.53 -10.91 11.13
N GLN A 85 -4.24 -9.82 10.84
CA GLN A 85 -5.18 -9.76 9.72
C GLN A 85 -4.52 -10.08 8.37
N VAL A 86 -3.31 -9.53 8.14
CA VAL A 86 -2.55 -9.78 6.90
C VAL A 86 -2.18 -11.26 6.78
N LYS A 87 -1.68 -11.87 7.86
CA LYS A 87 -1.34 -13.32 7.87
C LYS A 87 -2.55 -14.20 7.58
N GLU A 88 -3.70 -13.88 8.17
CA GLU A 88 -4.95 -14.64 7.97
C GLU A 88 -5.45 -14.54 6.52
N MET A 89 -5.44 -13.34 5.92
CA MET A 89 -5.81 -13.16 4.51
C MET A 89 -4.88 -13.94 3.57
N ILE A 90 -3.57 -13.88 3.80
CA ILE A 90 -2.58 -14.63 2.99
C ILE A 90 -2.79 -16.14 3.14
N ALA A 91 -2.97 -16.63 4.37
CA ALA A 91 -3.22 -18.05 4.63
C ALA A 91 -4.50 -18.53 3.95
N LEU A 92 -5.59 -17.75 4.04
CA LEU A 92 -6.86 -18.04 3.39
C LEU A 92 -6.72 -18.10 1.86
N ALA A 93 -6.07 -17.12 1.25
CA ALA A 93 -5.86 -17.10 -0.19
C ALA A 93 -5.06 -18.33 -0.66
N ARG A 94 -4.00 -18.68 0.05
CA ARG A 94 -3.18 -19.87 -0.23
C ARG A 94 -3.97 -21.16 -0.09
N SER A 95 -4.76 -21.32 0.99
CA SER A 95 -5.57 -22.53 1.22
C SER A 95 -6.62 -22.77 0.14
N LYS A 96 -7.06 -21.71 -0.53
CA LYS A 96 -8.05 -21.76 -1.62
C LYS A 96 -7.42 -21.69 -3.01
N ASN A 97 -6.09 -21.64 -3.11
CA ASN A 97 -5.35 -21.45 -4.36
C ASN A 97 -5.83 -20.23 -5.17
N LEU A 98 -6.05 -19.10 -4.47
CA LEU A 98 -6.51 -17.86 -5.07
C LEU A 98 -5.37 -16.83 -5.15
N PHE A 99 -5.38 -16.02 -6.22
CA PHE A 99 -4.51 -14.86 -6.33
C PHE A 99 -4.90 -13.83 -5.25
N PHE A 100 -3.90 -13.32 -4.54
CA PHE A 100 -4.05 -12.25 -3.56
C PHE A 100 -2.83 -11.33 -3.58
N MET A 101 -3.05 -10.06 -3.85
CA MET A 101 -1.99 -9.07 -3.97
C MET A 101 -2.36 -7.76 -3.29
N GLU A 102 -1.39 -7.16 -2.60
CA GLU A 102 -1.48 -5.77 -2.13
C GLU A 102 -1.18 -4.80 -3.28
N ALA A 103 -2.04 -3.80 -3.47
CA ALA A 103 -1.94 -2.82 -4.55
C ALA A 103 -0.92 -1.71 -4.23
N ILE A 104 0.32 -2.05 -3.95
CA ILE A 104 1.43 -1.09 -3.91
C ILE A 104 1.83 -0.76 -5.33
N TRP A 105 1.08 0.12 -5.95
CA TRP A 105 1.13 0.46 -7.37
C TRP A 105 2.50 0.93 -7.85
N SER A 106 3.28 1.61 -6.99
CA SER A 106 4.62 2.08 -7.33
C SER A 106 5.58 0.94 -7.73
N ARG A 107 5.40 -0.28 -7.22
CA ARG A 107 6.21 -1.45 -7.60
C ARG A 107 6.09 -1.84 -9.08
N THR A 108 5.01 -1.44 -9.73
CA THR A 108 4.79 -1.72 -11.16
C THR A 108 5.38 -0.67 -12.09
N PHE A 109 5.97 0.40 -11.54
CA PHE A 109 6.60 1.43 -12.35
C PHE A 109 7.89 0.94 -13.00
N PRO A 110 8.15 1.29 -14.27
CA PRO A 110 9.40 0.94 -14.95
C PRO A 110 10.65 1.37 -14.17
N ILE A 111 10.59 2.49 -13.47
CA ILE A 111 11.71 2.98 -12.66
C ILE A 111 12.08 2.02 -11.52
N TYR A 112 11.12 1.29 -10.92
CA TYR A 112 11.40 0.29 -9.89
C TYR A 112 12.10 -0.94 -10.46
N HIS A 113 11.73 -1.36 -11.67
CA HIS A 113 12.45 -2.42 -12.39
C HIS A 113 13.89 -2.00 -12.71
N ASN A 114 14.08 -0.77 -13.21
CA ASN A 114 15.42 -0.24 -13.48
C ASN A 114 16.26 -0.14 -12.19
N LEU A 115 15.66 0.33 -11.09
CA LEU A 115 16.33 0.42 -9.80
C LEU A 115 16.81 -0.95 -9.31
N THR A 116 15.94 -1.96 -9.36
CA THR A 116 16.29 -3.34 -9.02
C THR A 116 17.44 -3.84 -9.88
N SER A 117 17.38 -3.63 -11.20
CA SER A 117 18.43 -4.04 -12.13
C SER A 117 19.77 -3.38 -11.82
N LEU A 118 19.82 -2.09 -11.49
CA LEU A 118 21.05 -1.37 -11.13
C LEU A 118 21.66 -1.90 -9.82
N ILE A 119 20.81 -2.21 -8.83
CA ILE A 119 21.24 -2.79 -7.54
C ILE A 119 21.79 -4.20 -7.77
N ASP A 120 21.10 -5.02 -8.56
CA ASP A 120 21.49 -6.40 -8.83
C ASP A 120 22.77 -6.50 -9.67
N ALA A 121 22.96 -5.56 -10.59
CA ALA A 121 24.21 -5.43 -11.36
C ALA A 121 25.39 -4.90 -10.53
N GLY A 122 25.18 -4.53 -9.25
CA GLY A 122 26.24 -4.01 -8.37
C GLY A 122 26.76 -2.62 -8.76
N CYS A 123 25.97 -1.82 -9.49
CA CYS A 123 26.39 -0.50 -9.96
C CYS A 123 26.80 0.45 -8.82
N ILE A 124 26.21 0.29 -7.62
CA ILE A 124 26.59 1.06 -6.42
C ILE A 124 27.35 0.23 -5.40
N GLY A 125 27.74 -1.01 -5.74
CA GLY A 125 28.33 -1.96 -4.78
C GLY A 125 27.30 -2.48 -3.78
N ASP A 126 27.74 -2.86 -2.58
CA ASP A 126 26.87 -3.35 -1.50
C ASP A 126 26.05 -2.21 -0.92
N VAL A 127 24.74 -2.39 -0.87
CA VAL A 127 23.85 -1.41 -0.22
C VAL A 127 24.12 -1.38 1.28
N LYS A 128 24.42 -0.19 1.81
CA LYS A 128 24.72 0.04 3.24
C LYS A 128 23.78 1.04 3.89
N HIS A 129 23.17 1.93 3.12
CA HIS A 129 22.31 2.97 3.68
C HIS A 129 21.11 3.25 2.78
N VAL A 130 19.91 3.35 3.38
CA VAL A 130 18.71 3.84 2.69
C VAL A 130 18.06 4.94 3.52
N PHE A 131 17.80 6.07 2.88
CA PHE A 131 17.08 7.19 3.47
C PHE A 131 15.82 7.48 2.65
N CYS A 132 14.65 7.51 3.31
CA CYS A 132 13.38 7.83 2.66
C CYS A 132 12.64 8.94 3.40
N THR A 133 11.95 9.79 2.66
CA THR A 133 10.99 10.74 3.22
C THR A 133 9.71 10.72 2.41
N PHE A 134 8.56 10.69 3.09
CA PHE A 134 7.27 10.84 2.45
C PHE A 134 6.32 11.63 3.35
N GLY A 135 5.93 12.83 2.93
CA GLY A 135 4.99 13.67 3.65
C GLY A 135 4.20 14.54 2.69
N VAL A 136 2.92 14.67 2.96
CA VAL A 136 2.00 15.55 2.21
C VAL A 136 1.20 16.34 3.23
N GLY A 137 1.51 17.61 3.36
CA GLY A 137 0.87 18.52 4.29
C GLY A 137 -0.63 18.72 4.03
N GLY A 138 -1.35 19.16 5.06
CA GLY A 138 -2.79 19.43 4.99
C GLY A 138 -3.68 18.18 5.12
N ASN A 139 -3.12 17.04 5.57
CA ASN A 139 -3.86 15.80 5.80
C ASN A 139 -4.13 15.50 7.28
N ASP A 140 -3.77 16.43 8.16
CA ASP A 140 -3.87 16.32 9.62
C ASP A 140 -5.10 17.00 10.22
N ALA A 141 -5.96 17.65 9.40
CA ALA A 141 -7.21 18.21 9.86
C ALA A 141 -8.09 17.12 10.52
N PRO A 142 -8.78 17.42 11.65
CA PRO A 142 -9.51 16.40 12.43
C PRO A 142 -10.55 15.61 11.62
N GLU A 143 -11.17 16.26 10.63
CA GLU A 143 -12.15 15.63 9.72
C GLU A 143 -11.52 14.85 8.57
N ALA A 144 -10.25 15.05 8.29
CA ALA A 144 -9.55 14.37 7.21
C ALA A 144 -9.56 12.84 7.38
N ARG A 145 -9.61 12.12 6.27
CA ARG A 145 -9.63 10.64 6.28
C ARG A 145 -8.46 10.06 7.07
N LEU A 146 -7.27 10.63 6.89
CA LEU A 146 -6.03 10.13 7.48
C LEU A 146 -5.89 10.46 8.97
N SER A 147 -6.66 11.42 9.48
CA SER A 147 -6.67 11.79 10.89
C SER A 147 -7.61 10.94 11.76
N LYS A 148 -8.32 9.94 11.15
CA LYS A 148 -9.31 9.12 11.87
C LYS A 148 -8.87 7.66 11.97
N LYS A 149 -8.72 7.18 13.21
CA LYS A 149 -8.40 5.77 13.49
C LYS A 149 -9.46 4.81 12.93
N SER A 150 -10.74 5.21 12.93
CA SER A 150 -11.84 4.42 12.35
C SER A 150 -11.69 4.14 10.85
N ASN A 151 -10.89 4.92 10.13
CA ASN A 151 -10.59 4.73 8.72
C ASN A 151 -9.28 3.96 8.48
N GLY A 152 -8.52 3.63 9.54
CA GLY A 152 -7.15 3.15 9.44
C GLY A 152 -6.22 4.26 8.98
N GLY A 153 -6.45 5.49 9.48
CA GLY A 153 -5.58 6.63 9.21
C GLY A 153 -4.21 6.48 9.86
N GLY A 154 -3.37 7.45 9.62
CA GLY A 154 -2.01 7.50 10.12
C GLY A 154 -0.97 7.52 9.01
N THR A 155 0.12 8.22 9.28
CA THR A 155 1.19 8.40 8.31
C THR A 155 1.97 7.12 8.06
N LEU A 156 2.07 6.22 9.06
CA LEU A 156 2.73 4.93 8.90
C LEU A 156 2.02 4.05 7.85
N LEU A 157 0.70 3.88 7.99
CA LEU A 157 -0.08 3.03 7.09
C LEU A 157 -0.26 3.66 5.70
N ASP A 158 -0.36 4.99 5.60
CA ASP A 158 -0.65 5.63 4.31
C ASP A 158 0.62 5.97 3.52
N PHE A 159 1.66 6.48 4.17
CA PHE A 159 2.92 6.91 3.55
C PHE A 159 4.10 5.99 3.88
N GLY A 160 4.19 5.53 5.14
CA GLY A 160 5.29 4.68 5.59
C GLY A 160 5.40 3.37 4.82
N VAL A 161 4.29 2.83 4.33
CA VAL A 161 4.27 1.62 3.50
C VAL A 161 5.14 1.77 2.24
N TYR A 162 5.19 2.95 1.62
CA TYR A 162 6.04 3.22 0.45
C TYR A 162 7.52 3.32 0.83
N CYS A 163 7.83 3.96 1.97
CA CYS A 163 9.20 4.01 2.47
C CYS A 163 9.71 2.60 2.83
N ILE A 164 8.90 1.81 3.54
CA ILE A 164 9.23 0.43 3.91
C ILE A 164 9.44 -0.43 2.67
N GLN A 165 8.56 -0.31 1.67
CA GLN A 165 8.68 -1.05 0.41
C GLN A 165 9.98 -0.70 -0.33
N MET A 166 10.37 0.59 -0.40
CA MET A 166 11.61 1.03 -1.01
C MET A 166 12.83 0.48 -0.25
N ILE A 167 12.80 0.51 1.08
CA ILE A 167 13.87 -0.04 1.93
C ILE A 167 14.02 -1.55 1.70
N LEU A 168 12.92 -2.30 1.73
CA LEU A 168 12.94 -3.74 1.50
C LEU A 168 13.40 -4.10 0.08
N LEU A 169 13.05 -3.29 -0.92
CA LEU A 169 13.56 -3.46 -2.28
C LEU A 169 15.08 -3.30 -2.32
N ALA A 170 15.61 -2.23 -1.71
CA ALA A 170 17.04 -1.95 -1.70
C ALA A 170 17.86 -3.03 -0.97
N PHE A 171 17.33 -3.58 0.11
CA PHE A 171 17.92 -4.70 0.85
C PHE A 171 17.44 -6.09 0.38
N LYS A 172 16.89 -6.19 -0.85
CA LYS A 172 16.51 -7.45 -1.52
C LYS A 172 15.57 -8.34 -0.68
N GLY A 173 14.66 -7.72 0.06
CA GLY A 173 13.68 -8.40 0.91
C GLY A 173 14.23 -8.88 2.27
N GLU A 174 15.48 -8.57 2.61
CA GLU A 174 16.03 -8.86 3.94
C GLU A 174 15.18 -8.15 5.00
N LYS A 175 14.88 -8.86 6.08
CA LYS A 175 14.17 -8.27 7.23
C LYS A 175 15.15 -7.55 8.13
N PRO A 176 14.79 -6.36 8.65
CA PRO A 176 15.63 -5.70 9.63
C PRO A 176 15.75 -6.53 10.91
N LYS A 177 16.94 -6.52 11.54
CA LYS A 177 17.21 -7.09 12.86
C LYS A 177 16.55 -6.28 13.96
N ASP A 178 16.72 -4.97 13.87
CA ASP A 178 16.25 -4.02 14.86
C ASP A 178 15.48 -2.89 14.20
N ILE A 179 14.40 -2.46 14.85
CA ILE A 179 13.57 -1.34 14.43
C ILE A 179 13.39 -0.43 15.65
N SER A 180 13.66 0.86 15.46
CA SER A 180 13.45 1.90 16.47
C SER A 180 12.68 3.06 15.87
N ALA A 181 11.68 3.56 16.61
CA ALA A 181 10.96 4.78 16.29
C ALA A 181 11.33 5.85 17.33
N THR A 182 11.91 6.96 16.89
CA THR A 182 12.46 7.99 17.78
C THR A 182 11.58 9.22 17.93
N ALA A 183 10.63 9.44 17.03
CA ALA A 183 9.68 10.56 17.11
C ALA A 183 8.33 10.10 16.56
N ILE A 184 7.31 10.21 17.39
CA ILE A 184 5.92 9.88 17.02
C ILE A 184 5.05 11.03 17.49
N ASN A 185 4.39 11.69 16.55
CA ASN A 185 3.36 12.68 16.87
C ASN A 185 1.99 12.02 16.70
N ILE A 186 1.23 11.99 17.79
CA ILE A 186 -0.12 11.40 17.83
C ILE A 186 -1.14 12.54 17.96
N ASN A 187 -2.16 12.53 17.12
CA ASN A 187 -3.25 13.50 17.22
C ASN A 187 -4.29 13.09 18.29
N GLU A 188 -5.28 13.96 18.52
CA GLU A 188 -6.38 13.72 19.48
C GLU A 188 -7.20 12.44 19.19
N ASN A 189 -7.23 11.97 17.96
CA ASN A 189 -7.92 10.75 17.54
C ASN A 189 -7.06 9.48 17.71
N GLY A 190 -5.87 9.58 18.31
CA GLY A 190 -4.94 8.48 18.53
C GLY A 190 -4.28 7.94 17.25
N VAL A 191 -4.05 8.83 16.27
CA VAL A 191 -3.45 8.51 14.97
C VAL A 191 -2.09 9.19 14.85
N ASP A 192 -1.10 8.48 14.32
CA ASP A 192 0.23 8.98 14.03
C ASP A 192 0.19 10.00 12.87
N THR A 193 0.60 11.23 13.14
CA THR A 193 0.65 12.32 12.16
C THR A 193 2.06 12.61 11.67
N GLY A 194 3.08 12.14 12.40
CA GLY A 194 4.47 12.26 12.01
C GLY A 194 5.33 11.27 12.76
N LEU A 195 6.25 10.59 12.08
CA LEU A 195 7.15 9.64 12.69
C LEU A 195 8.51 9.57 12.00
N SER A 196 9.51 9.14 12.76
CA SER A 196 10.86 8.84 12.31
C SER A 196 11.22 7.43 12.74
N VAL A 197 11.70 6.61 11.81
CA VAL A 197 12.03 5.21 12.05
C VAL A 197 13.44 4.92 11.58
N SER A 198 14.18 4.13 12.37
CA SER A 198 15.47 3.55 12.00
C SER A 198 15.38 2.04 11.98
N MET A 199 16.06 1.41 11.03
CA MET A 199 16.13 -0.04 10.86
C MET A 199 17.56 -0.47 10.66
N HIS A 200 17.98 -1.57 11.30
CA HIS A 200 19.30 -2.17 11.15
C HIS A 200 19.19 -3.55 10.48
N PHE A 201 20.14 -3.87 9.62
CA PHE A 201 20.20 -5.11 8.82
C PHE A 201 21.43 -5.95 9.16
N SER A 202 21.38 -7.25 8.88
CA SER A 202 22.43 -8.21 9.26
C SER A 202 23.77 -7.92 8.60
N ASN A 203 23.77 -7.33 7.40
CA ASN A 203 24.97 -6.99 6.63
C ASN A 203 25.66 -5.69 7.10
N GLY A 204 25.27 -5.16 8.27
CA GLY A 204 25.73 -3.86 8.79
C GLY A 204 25.12 -2.65 8.10
N GLY A 205 24.14 -2.88 7.23
CA GLY A 205 23.37 -1.81 6.62
C GLY A 205 22.33 -1.22 7.57
N PHE A 206 21.91 0.00 7.30
CA PHE A 206 20.80 0.62 8.03
C PHE A 206 19.93 1.46 7.11
N ALA A 207 18.69 1.67 7.53
CA ALA A 207 17.78 2.56 6.84
C ALA A 207 17.07 3.48 7.83
N THR A 208 16.72 4.68 7.34
CA THR A 208 15.87 5.59 8.09
C THR A 208 14.77 6.11 7.17
N PHE A 209 13.60 6.33 7.74
CA PHE A 209 12.55 7.04 7.02
C PHE A 209 11.77 7.98 7.94
N ASN A 210 11.27 9.05 7.33
CA ASN A 210 10.40 10.02 7.98
C ASN A 210 9.12 10.17 7.17
N THR A 211 7.98 10.19 7.87
CA THR A 211 6.68 10.47 7.25
C THR A 211 5.93 11.51 8.06
N ASP A 212 5.14 12.35 7.38
CA ASP A 212 4.38 13.41 8.04
C ASP A 212 3.11 13.77 7.25
N LEU A 213 1.99 13.95 7.97
CA LEU A 213 0.71 14.40 7.41
C LEU A 213 0.55 15.93 7.45
N ARG A 214 1.34 16.61 8.29
CA ARG A 214 1.21 18.04 8.59
C ARG A 214 2.00 18.90 7.61
N VAL A 215 3.12 18.38 7.11
CA VAL A 215 4.04 19.09 6.23
C VAL A 215 4.39 18.28 4.99
N THR A 216 4.60 18.97 3.89
CA THR A 216 5.12 18.35 2.67
C THR A 216 6.63 18.20 2.79
N LEU A 217 7.12 16.95 2.70
CA LEU A 217 8.53 16.62 2.69
C LEU A 217 9.08 16.56 1.26
N HIS A 218 10.37 16.28 1.12
CA HIS A 218 11.00 16.16 -0.20
C HIS A 218 10.52 14.95 -1.01
N ASN A 219 9.87 13.97 -0.38
CA ASN A 219 9.30 12.77 -0.99
C ASN A 219 10.28 12.07 -1.93
N ARG A 220 11.40 11.62 -1.38
CA ARG A 220 12.52 11.02 -2.11
C ARG A 220 13.12 9.85 -1.34
N ALA A 221 13.83 8.99 -2.08
CA ALA A 221 14.72 8.01 -1.48
C ALA A 221 16.16 8.21 -1.97
N ILE A 222 17.14 7.89 -1.11
CA ILE A 222 18.55 7.81 -1.42
C ILE A 222 19.02 6.44 -0.97
N ILE A 223 19.64 5.69 -1.89
CA ILE A 223 20.19 4.36 -1.64
C ILE A 223 21.69 4.46 -1.79
N GLY A 224 22.43 4.39 -0.70
CA GLY A 224 23.88 4.46 -0.63
C GLY A 224 24.51 3.07 -0.63
N GLY A 225 25.46 2.86 -1.47
CA GLY A 225 26.28 1.65 -1.53
C GLY A 225 27.77 1.95 -1.42
N THR A 226 28.59 0.91 -1.37
CA THR A 226 30.05 1.03 -1.19
C THR A 226 30.79 1.67 -2.36
N LYS A 227 30.14 1.80 -3.54
CA LYS A 227 30.74 2.38 -4.76
C LYS A 227 30.01 3.63 -5.27
N GLY A 228 28.91 4.03 -4.65
CA GLY A 228 28.12 5.18 -5.08
C GLY A 228 26.73 5.20 -4.48
N PHE A 229 25.84 6.02 -5.04
CA PHE A 229 24.48 6.10 -4.57
C PHE A 229 23.48 6.28 -5.72
N ILE A 230 22.23 5.88 -5.50
CA ILE A 230 21.09 6.15 -6.38
C ILE A 230 20.13 7.09 -5.64
N ARG A 231 19.68 8.12 -6.35
CA ARG A 231 18.63 9.02 -5.87
C ARG A 231 17.35 8.81 -6.65
N VAL A 232 16.28 8.51 -5.93
CA VAL A 232 14.91 8.39 -6.46
C VAL A 232 14.18 9.69 -6.14
N SER A 233 13.69 10.39 -7.16
CA SER A 233 13.05 11.71 -7.01
C SER A 233 11.57 11.63 -6.69
N SER A 234 10.98 12.73 -6.25
CA SER A 234 9.68 12.89 -5.60
C SER A 234 8.42 12.44 -6.36
N LYS A 235 8.50 12.06 -7.61
CA LYS A 235 7.32 11.60 -8.39
C LYS A 235 7.18 10.07 -8.42
N VAL A 236 7.95 9.36 -7.62
CA VAL A 236 8.16 7.92 -7.76
C VAL A 236 7.98 7.15 -6.45
N LEU A 237 7.93 7.84 -5.31
CA LEU A 237 7.55 7.26 -4.01
C LEU A 237 6.05 7.20 -3.87
#